data_35249ac890920f993c8a3bc38adaea95
#
_entry.id   35249ac890920f993c8a3bc38adaea95
#
_cell.length_a   1.000
_cell.length_b   1.000
_cell.length_c   1.000
_cell.angle_alpha   90.00
_cell.angle_beta   90.00
_cell.angle_gamma   90.00
#
_symmetry.space_group_name_H-M   'P 1'
#
loop_
_entity.id
_entity.type
_entity.pdbx_description
1 polymer ?
#
loop_
_entity_poly.entity_id
_entity_poly.type
_entity_poly.pdbx_seq_one_letter_code
_entity_poly.pdbx_strand_id
1 'polypeptide(L)'
;MQILILANHSGGLYDFRKDLIAALKQHAEVSVAVPRNDRWDELQALADRVIELPIDRRGMNPARDAKLLGQYRAILKRLRPDLVLTYTIKPNIYGGLACRALHIPYAVNITGLGSAIENGGWLKRFVLTLYKPVLAGAEVVFFENAGNRDTLAATGVVPRGRDVVLHGAGVNLEDYPCQPYPQEGTVRFLFVGRVMHEKGVDELFAAARRMKQTYGDGVEFHIVGSFEEGYKPLMDELEQTGVVKYHGYQSDMKHFYAMADCVVLPSYHEGMSNVLLEAAASGRPLITSDIPGCREAVEPGVSGYLCPTRDADALYAAMRQFLELPPAQRAAMGAASHDWIARNFDKKAVVAETVAALL
;
A
#
# COMPACT_ATOMS: atom_id res chain seq x y z
N MET A 1 -24.17 12.26 -13.66
CA MET A 1 -23.71 10.96 -13.20
C MET A 1 -23.36 11.05 -11.71
N GLN A 2 -23.65 10.00 -10.95
CA GLN A 2 -23.40 9.95 -9.51
C GLN A 2 -22.53 8.72 -9.20
N ILE A 3 -21.36 8.94 -8.58
CA ILE A 3 -20.42 7.88 -8.21
C ILE A 3 -20.41 7.74 -6.68
N LEU A 4 -20.49 6.51 -6.19
CA LEU A 4 -20.32 6.21 -4.78
C LEU A 4 -19.04 5.39 -4.56
N ILE A 5 -18.17 5.85 -3.66
CA ILE A 5 -16.96 5.13 -3.26
C ILE A 5 -17.19 4.49 -1.90
N LEU A 6 -16.93 3.18 -1.79
CA LEU A 6 -17.01 2.39 -0.56
C LEU A 6 -15.59 1.98 -0.13
N ALA A 7 -15.17 2.38 1.07
CA ALA A 7 -13.87 2.01 1.62
C ALA A 7 -13.95 1.74 3.13
N ASN A 8 -12.92 1.14 3.71
CA ASN A 8 -12.91 0.75 5.13
C ASN A 8 -12.06 1.68 6.03
N HIS A 9 -11.54 2.79 5.49
CA HIS A 9 -10.73 3.76 6.25
C HIS A 9 -10.70 5.11 5.53
N SER A 10 -11.08 6.19 6.22
CA SER A 10 -11.10 7.53 5.62
C SER A 10 -9.71 8.06 5.30
N GLY A 11 -8.73 7.92 6.23
CA GLY A 11 -7.36 8.34 6.01
C GLY A 11 -6.73 7.63 4.83
N GLY A 12 -6.81 6.31 4.77
CA GLY A 12 -6.26 5.56 3.64
C GLY A 12 -6.93 5.89 2.29
N LEU A 13 -8.24 6.18 2.29
CA LEU A 13 -8.91 6.63 1.08
C LEU A 13 -8.42 8.01 0.65
N TYR A 14 -8.30 8.96 1.58
CA TYR A 14 -7.80 10.30 1.28
C TYR A 14 -6.36 10.26 0.78
N ASP A 15 -5.44 9.69 1.57
CA ASP A 15 -4.01 9.73 1.27
C ASP A 15 -3.67 9.09 -0.09
N PHE A 16 -4.37 8.02 -0.48
CA PHE A 16 -4.04 7.29 -1.69
C PHE A 16 -4.98 7.55 -2.87
N ARG A 17 -6.18 8.14 -2.67
CA ARG A 17 -7.19 8.30 -3.72
C ARG A 17 -7.73 9.73 -3.85
N LYS A 18 -7.18 10.72 -3.15
CA LYS A 18 -7.59 12.14 -3.25
C LYS A 18 -7.58 12.64 -4.69
N ASP A 19 -6.52 12.30 -5.45
CA ASP A 19 -6.35 12.74 -6.83
C ASP A 19 -7.38 12.06 -7.76
N LEU A 20 -7.69 10.79 -7.54
CA LEU A 20 -8.74 10.09 -8.27
C LEU A 20 -10.12 10.67 -7.95
N ILE A 21 -10.42 10.96 -6.68
CA ILE A 21 -11.68 11.60 -6.29
C ILE A 21 -11.82 12.97 -6.98
N ALA A 22 -10.75 13.78 -6.96
CA ALA A 22 -10.73 15.08 -7.62
C ALA A 22 -10.95 14.98 -9.15
N ALA A 23 -10.34 13.98 -9.80
CA ALA A 23 -10.52 13.73 -11.22
C ALA A 23 -11.95 13.25 -11.56
N LEU A 24 -12.53 12.34 -10.79
CA LEU A 24 -13.90 11.87 -10.97
C LEU A 24 -14.93 12.99 -10.79
N LYS A 25 -14.67 13.94 -9.88
CA LYS A 25 -15.54 15.12 -9.68
C LYS A 25 -15.65 16.04 -10.90
N GLN A 26 -14.73 15.96 -11.85
CA GLN A 26 -14.85 16.68 -13.12
C GLN A 26 -15.93 16.08 -14.04
N HIS A 27 -16.36 14.84 -13.78
CA HIS A 27 -17.30 14.09 -14.61
C HIS A 27 -18.59 13.69 -13.87
N ALA A 28 -18.59 13.68 -12.53
CA ALA A 28 -19.69 13.15 -11.72
C ALA A 28 -19.76 13.80 -10.33
N GLU A 29 -20.92 13.74 -9.69
CA GLU A 29 -21.05 13.96 -8.25
C GLU A 29 -20.46 12.75 -7.51
N VAL A 30 -19.46 12.97 -6.63
CA VAL A 30 -18.76 11.90 -5.92
C VAL A 30 -19.16 11.85 -4.46
N SER A 31 -19.84 10.78 -4.07
CA SER A 31 -20.16 10.45 -2.68
C SER A 31 -19.20 9.39 -2.14
N VAL A 32 -18.89 9.43 -0.84
CA VAL A 32 -18.00 8.46 -0.18
C VAL A 32 -18.70 7.89 1.04
N ALA A 33 -18.62 6.57 1.27
CA ALA A 33 -19.09 5.93 2.49
C ALA A 33 -17.93 5.17 3.17
N VAL A 34 -17.52 5.66 4.34
CA VAL A 34 -16.33 5.19 5.09
C VAL A 34 -16.53 5.33 6.59
N PRO A 35 -15.77 4.62 7.43
CA PRO A 35 -15.67 4.93 8.85
C PRO A 35 -15.04 6.30 9.08
N ARG A 36 -15.42 6.95 10.18
CA ARG A 36 -14.78 8.18 10.64
C ARG A 36 -13.46 7.85 11.33
N ASN A 37 -12.37 8.09 10.64
CA ASN A 37 -10.99 7.94 11.11
C ASN A 37 -10.19 9.21 10.77
N ASP A 38 -8.87 9.07 10.62
CA ASP A 38 -7.97 10.15 10.21
C ASP A 38 -8.39 10.75 8.85
N ARG A 39 -8.05 12.01 8.60
CA ARG A 39 -8.35 12.72 7.34
C ARG A 39 -9.85 12.86 7.02
N TRP A 40 -10.71 12.74 8.02
CA TRP A 40 -12.16 12.84 7.82
C TRP A 40 -12.58 14.22 7.29
N ASP A 41 -12.05 15.29 7.88
CA ASP A 41 -12.43 16.65 7.52
C ASP A 41 -11.89 17.03 6.13
N GLU A 42 -10.68 16.57 5.79
CA GLU A 42 -10.11 16.72 4.45
C GLU A 42 -10.93 15.95 3.41
N LEU A 43 -11.41 14.76 3.74
CA LEU A 43 -12.27 13.99 2.85
C LEU A 43 -13.64 14.67 2.67
N GLN A 44 -14.20 15.29 3.74
CA GLN A 44 -15.42 16.08 3.64
C GLN A 44 -15.26 17.33 2.77
N ALA A 45 -14.09 17.95 2.80
CA ALA A 45 -13.79 19.08 1.91
C ALA A 45 -13.59 18.66 0.45
N LEU A 46 -13.15 17.43 0.21
CA LEU A 46 -12.84 16.92 -1.13
C LEU A 46 -14.07 16.35 -1.85
N ALA A 47 -14.83 15.45 -1.21
CA ALA A 47 -15.98 14.78 -1.81
C ALA A 47 -17.26 15.64 -1.72
N ASP A 48 -18.21 15.43 -2.63
CA ASP A 48 -19.48 16.17 -2.59
C ASP A 48 -20.36 15.73 -1.41
N ARG A 49 -20.20 14.48 -0.96
CA ARG A 49 -20.87 13.95 0.21
C ARG A 49 -20.03 12.87 0.88
N VAL A 50 -19.87 12.93 2.20
CA VAL A 50 -19.27 11.86 2.99
C VAL A 50 -20.32 11.27 3.93
N ILE A 51 -20.44 9.95 3.93
CA ILE A 51 -21.38 9.17 4.73
C ILE A 51 -20.58 8.36 5.72
N GLU A 52 -20.81 8.62 7.00
CA GLU A 52 -20.19 7.81 8.05
C GLU A 52 -20.81 6.41 8.08
N LEU A 53 -19.94 5.41 7.95
CA LEU A 53 -20.33 4.00 7.97
C LEU A 53 -19.29 3.20 8.78
N PRO A 54 -19.60 2.86 10.04
CA PRO A 54 -18.69 2.06 10.85
C PRO A 54 -18.46 0.67 10.27
N ILE A 55 -17.19 0.30 10.08
CA ILE A 55 -16.76 -1.01 9.55
C ILE A 55 -15.74 -1.62 10.50
N ASP A 56 -15.99 -2.85 10.93
CA ASP A 56 -14.99 -3.66 11.63
C ASP A 56 -13.97 -4.22 10.61
N ARG A 57 -12.78 -3.64 10.57
CA ARG A 57 -11.76 -3.95 9.55
C ARG A 57 -11.25 -5.38 9.60
N ARG A 58 -11.09 -5.97 10.78
CA ARG A 58 -10.40 -7.26 11.00
C ARG A 58 -11.32 -8.36 11.50
N GLY A 59 -12.45 -8.02 12.09
CA GLY A 59 -13.36 -8.99 12.68
C GLY A 59 -14.05 -9.85 11.61
N MET A 60 -14.17 -11.15 11.87
CA MET A 60 -14.99 -12.10 11.11
C MET A 60 -16.23 -12.43 11.93
N ASN A 61 -17.16 -11.50 12.03
CA ASN A 61 -18.41 -11.71 12.76
C ASN A 61 -19.59 -11.68 11.78
N PRO A 62 -20.22 -12.85 11.51
CA PRO A 62 -21.30 -12.95 10.52
C PRO A 62 -22.47 -11.98 10.77
N ALA A 63 -22.81 -11.71 12.04
CA ALA A 63 -23.89 -10.79 12.36
C ALA A 63 -23.53 -9.31 12.03
N ARG A 64 -22.28 -8.90 12.30
CA ARG A 64 -21.77 -7.58 11.92
C ARG A 64 -21.66 -7.45 10.40
N ASP A 65 -21.23 -8.48 9.72
CA ASP A 65 -21.08 -8.50 8.27
C ASP A 65 -22.45 -8.49 7.57
N ALA A 66 -23.46 -9.18 8.10
CA ALA A 66 -24.84 -9.10 7.63
C ALA A 66 -25.44 -7.68 7.84
N LYS A 67 -25.15 -7.06 8.99
CA LYS A 67 -25.54 -5.67 9.26
C LYS A 67 -24.88 -4.71 8.25
N LEU A 68 -23.59 -4.87 7.97
CA LEU A 68 -22.86 -4.07 6.97
C LEU A 68 -23.48 -4.19 5.57
N LEU A 69 -23.81 -5.42 5.14
CA LEU A 69 -24.52 -5.66 3.88
C LEU A 69 -25.87 -4.93 3.85
N GLY A 70 -26.63 -4.97 4.95
CA GLY A 70 -27.90 -4.23 5.10
C GLY A 70 -27.70 -2.72 4.99
N GLN A 71 -26.66 -2.17 5.62
CA GLN A 71 -26.31 -0.75 5.55
C GLN A 71 -25.92 -0.32 4.12
N TYR A 72 -25.08 -1.10 3.42
CA TYR A 72 -24.78 -0.85 2.01
C TYR A 72 -26.05 -0.84 1.15
N ARG A 73 -26.95 -1.83 1.30
CA ARG A 73 -28.22 -1.86 0.59
C ARG A 73 -29.07 -0.61 0.84
N ALA A 74 -29.13 -0.14 2.10
CA ALA A 74 -29.88 1.06 2.45
C ALA A 74 -29.31 2.33 1.79
N ILE A 75 -27.98 2.48 1.82
CA ILE A 75 -27.27 3.61 1.17
C ILE A 75 -27.52 3.58 -0.35
N LEU A 76 -27.34 2.44 -0.97
CA LEU A 76 -27.50 2.25 -2.42
C LEU A 76 -28.94 2.52 -2.89
N LYS A 77 -29.96 2.06 -2.14
CA LYS A 77 -31.36 2.34 -2.43
C LYS A 77 -31.70 3.83 -2.32
N ARG A 78 -31.09 4.53 -1.35
CA ARG A 78 -31.32 5.95 -1.12
C ARG A 78 -30.64 6.84 -2.16
N LEU A 79 -29.37 6.54 -2.47
CA LEU A 79 -28.56 7.36 -3.37
C LEU A 79 -28.79 7.02 -4.85
N ARG A 80 -29.03 5.75 -5.19
CA ARG A 80 -29.13 5.23 -6.54
C ARG A 80 -27.99 5.69 -7.44
N PRO A 81 -26.71 5.44 -7.04
CA PRO A 81 -25.57 5.87 -7.84
C PRO A 81 -25.56 5.17 -9.20
N ASP A 82 -25.03 5.85 -10.21
CA ASP A 82 -24.83 5.27 -11.54
C ASP A 82 -23.66 4.28 -11.55
N LEU A 83 -22.66 4.49 -10.68
CA LEU A 83 -21.49 3.61 -10.53
C LEU A 83 -21.02 3.56 -9.06
N VAL A 84 -20.60 2.38 -8.63
CA VAL A 84 -20.01 2.20 -7.30
C VAL A 84 -18.55 1.71 -7.44
N LEU A 85 -17.61 2.37 -6.76
CA LEU A 85 -16.23 1.88 -6.60
C LEU A 85 -16.06 1.29 -5.22
N THR A 86 -15.43 0.13 -5.13
CA THR A 86 -15.18 -0.52 -3.85
C THR A 86 -13.69 -0.74 -3.63
N TYR A 87 -13.22 -0.48 -2.41
CA TYR A 87 -11.83 -0.64 -1.99
C TYR A 87 -11.75 -1.50 -0.74
N THR A 88 -10.80 -2.43 -0.72
CA THR A 88 -10.55 -3.36 0.38
C THR A 88 -11.59 -4.50 0.51
N ILE A 89 -11.23 -5.57 1.23
CA ILE A 89 -11.94 -6.86 1.22
C ILE A 89 -13.44 -6.74 1.55
N LYS A 90 -13.80 -6.11 2.68
CA LYS A 90 -15.21 -6.04 3.11
C LYS A 90 -16.09 -5.18 2.20
N PRO A 91 -15.70 -3.94 1.85
CA PRO A 91 -16.41 -3.17 0.84
C PRO A 91 -16.49 -3.87 -0.51
N ASN A 92 -15.43 -4.53 -0.97
CA ASN A 92 -15.44 -5.31 -2.20
C ASN A 92 -16.51 -6.41 -2.16
N ILE A 93 -16.52 -7.23 -1.10
CA ILE A 93 -17.45 -8.36 -0.98
C ILE A 93 -18.87 -7.85 -0.70
N TYR A 94 -19.10 -7.14 0.39
CA TYR A 94 -20.47 -6.80 0.83
C TYR A 94 -21.07 -5.64 0.03
N GLY A 95 -20.23 -4.67 -0.38
CA GLY A 95 -20.64 -3.61 -1.31
C GLY A 95 -20.99 -4.18 -2.67
N GLY A 96 -20.13 -5.03 -3.25
CA GLY A 96 -20.38 -5.69 -4.52
C GLY A 96 -21.61 -6.59 -4.51
N LEU A 97 -21.84 -7.38 -3.44
CA LEU A 97 -23.07 -8.18 -3.27
C LEU A 97 -24.32 -7.30 -3.20
N ALA A 98 -24.24 -6.13 -2.53
CA ALA A 98 -25.35 -5.18 -2.45
C ALA A 98 -25.65 -4.55 -3.82
N CYS A 99 -24.62 -4.12 -4.56
CA CYS A 99 -24.74 -3.59 -5.91
C CYS A 99 -25.37 -4.61 -6.85
N ARG A 100 -24.86 -5.86 -6.85
CA ARG A 100 -25.40 -6.94 -7.66
C ARG A 100 -26.89 -7.21 -7.38
N ALA A 101 -27.26 -7.24 -6.10
CA ALA A 101 -28.67 -7.48 -5.70
C ALA A 101 -29.61 -6.31 -6.09
N LEU A 102 -29.08 -5.12 -6.31
CA LEU A 102 -29.83 -3.93 -6.72
C LEU A 102 -29.63 -3.56 -8.21
N HIS A 103 -28.86 -4.36 -8.95
CA HIS A 103 -28.53 -4.15 -10.37
C HIS A 103 -27.87 -2.78 -10.60
N ILE A 104 -27.00 -2.34 -9.69
CA ILE A 104 -26.22 -1.11 -9.79
C ILE A 104 -24.84 -1.46 -10.34
N PRO A 105 -24.36 -0.79 -11.40
CA PRO A 105 -23.00 -0.98 -11.93
C PRO A 105 -21.93 -0.72 -10.86
N TYR A 106 -20.88 -1.53 -10.85
CA TYR A 106 -19.81 -1.37 -9.88
C TYR A 106 -18.46 -1.87 -10.38
N ALA A 107 -17.40 -1.24 -9.90
CA ALA A 107 -16.02 -1.65 -10.09
C ALA A 107 -15.40 -2.04 -8.74
N VAL A 108 -14.55 -3.07 -8.77
CA VAL A 108 -13.85 -3.60 -7.60
C VAL A 108 -12.37 -3.28 -7.69
N ASN A 109 -11.79 -2.71 -6.61
CA ASN A 109 -10.37 -2.47 -6.54
C ASN A 109 -9.71 -3.41 -5.52
N ILE A 110 -8.84 -4.30 -6.01
CA ILE A 110 -8.08 -5.26 -5.22
C ILE A 110 -6.73 -4.62 -4.85
N THR A 111 -6.70 -3.93 -3.71
CA THR A 111 -5.51 -3.23 -3.20
C THR A 111 -4.49 -4.15 -2.52
N GLY A 112 -4.71 -5.45 -2.58
CA GLY A 112 -3.92 -6.52 -1.99
C GLY A 112 -4.82 -7.72 -1.72
N LEU A 113 -4.24 -8.92 -1.69
CA LEU A 113 -5.03 -10.15 -1.49
C LEU A 113 -5.45 -10.30 -0.02
N GLY A 114 -4.66 -9.75 0.90
CA GLY A 114 -4.84 -9.86 2.33
C GLY A 114 -4.46 -11.24 2.89
N SER A 115 -4.13 -11.27 4.17
CA SER A 115 -3.64 -12.48 4.86
C SER A 115 -4.60 -13.68 4.76
N ALA A 116 -5.90 -13.43 4.63
CA ALA A 116 -6.90 -14.48 4.46
C ALA A 116 -6.73 -15.30 3.17
N ILE A 117 -6.30 -14.67 2.08
CA ILE A 117 -6.04 -15.36 0.80
C ILE A 117 -4.61 -15.90 0.77
N GLU A 118 -3.65 -15.16 1.28
CA GLU A 118 -2.23 -15.47 1.24
C GLU A 118 -1.85 -16.64 2.14
N ASN A 119 -2.37 -16.67 3.37
CA ASN A 119 -2.10 -17.76 4.32
C ASN A 119 -2.83 -19.09 3.98
N GLY A 120 -3.74 -19.08 3.01
CA GLY A 120 -4.38 -20.29 2.54
C GLY A 120 -5.47 -20.86 3.47
N GLY A 121 -5.69 -22.17 3.38
CA GLY A 121 -6.63 -22.89 4.23
C GLY A 121 -8.12 -22.67 3.91
N TRP A 122 -8.98 -22.96 4.89
CA TRP A 122 -10.44 -22.85 4.75
C TRP A 122 -10.90 -21.39 4.56
N LEU A 123 -10.20 -20.46 5.21
CA LEU A 123 -10.52 -19.05 5.14
C LEU A 123 -10.35 -18.49 3.71
N LYS A 124 -9.27 -18.88 3.03
CA LYS A 124 -9.06 -18.58 1.60
C LYS A 124 -10.24 -19.06 0.76
N ARG A 125 -10.66 -20.33 0.94
CA ARG A 125 -11.79 -20.90 0.19
C ARG A 125 -13.08 -20.13 0.45
N PHE A 126 -13.34 -19.77 1.70
CA PHE A 126 -14.50 -18.99 2.08
C PHE A 126 -14.51 -17.61 1.41
N VAL A 127 -13.41 -16.85 1.53
CA VAL A 127 -13.27 -15.53 0.91
C VAL A 127 -13.41 -15.61 -0.61
N LEU A 128 -12.79 -16.59 -1.27
CA LEU A 128 -12.91 -16.78 -2.72
C LEU A 128 -14.35 -17.13 -3.14
N THR A 129 -15.08 -17.90 -2.32
CA THR A 129 -16.50 -18.21 -2.57
C THR A 129 -17.35 -16.94 -2.57
N LEU A 130 -17.06 -15.99 -1.67
CA LEU A 130 -17.73 -14.69 -1.63
C LEU A 130 -17.30 -13.77 -2.79
N TYR A 131 -16.03 -13.78 -3.15
CA TYR A 131 -15.51 -12.98 -4.26
C TYR A 131 -16.06 -13.44 -5.63
N LYS A 132 -16.23 -14.73 -5.85
CA LYS A 132 -16.63 -15.27 -7.15
C LYS A 132 -17.88 -14.59 -7.74
N PRO A 133 -19.04 -14.50 -7.06
CA PRO A 133 -20.20 -13.80 -7.59
C PRO A 133 -19.97 -12.29 -7.73
N VAL A 134 -19.18 -11.69 -6.86
CA VAL A 134 -18.89 -10.24 -6.90
C VAL A 134 -18.05 -9.92 -8.13
N LEU A 135 -16.93 -10.60 -8.33
CA LEU A 135 -16.03 -10.31 -9.46
C LEU A 135 -16.73 -10.63 -10.80
N ALA A 136 -17.54 -11.70 -10.85
CA ALA A 136 -18.30 -12.04 -12.06
C ALA A 136 -19.33 -10.98 -12.46
N GLY A 137 -19.81 -10.14 -11.53
CA GLY A 137 -20.79 -9.09 -11.79
C GLY A 137 -20.18 -7.68 -11.90
N ALA A 138 -18.89 -7.53 -11.63
CA ALA A 138 -18.22 -6.24 -11.74
C ALA A 138 -18.02 -5.83 -13.21
N GLU A 139 -18.15 -4.53 -13.50
CA GLU A 139 -17.83 -3.98 -14.82
C GLU A 139 -16.32 -4.05 -15.05
N VAL A 140 -15.53 -3.67 -14.03
CA VAL A 140 -14.07 -3.70 -14.04
C VAL A 140 -13.56 -4.21 -12.69
N VAL A 141 -12.48 -5.01 -12.73
CA VAL A 141 -11.72 -5.44 -11.55
C VAL A 141 -10.31 -4.89 -11.65
N PHE A 142 -10.00 -3.90 -10.83
CA PHE A 142 -8.66 -3.33 -10.76
C PHE A 142 -7.76 -4.11 -9.81
N PHE A 143 -6.52 -4.29 -10.22
CA PHE A 143 -5.44 -4.84 -9.41
C PHE A 143 -4.29 -3.83 -9.33
N GLU A 144 -3.62 -3.74 -8.21
CA GLU A 144 -2.49 -2.84 -8.02
C GLU A 144 -1.14 -3.41 -8.49
N ASN A 145 -1.10 -4.71 -8.82
CA ASN A 145 0.04 -5.37 -9.46
C ASN A 145 -0.39 -6.64 -10.19
N ALA A 146 0.44 -7.07 -11.16
CA ALA A 146 0.17 -8.25 -11.98
C ALA A 146 0.22 -9.55 -11.17
N GLY A 147 1.13 -9.66 -10.19
CA GLY A 147 1.28 -10.87 -9.38
C GLY A 147 0.02 -11.20 -8.57
N ASN A 148 -0.61 -10.19 -7.98
CA ASN A 148 -1.88 -10.37 -7.26
C ASN A 148 -3.03 -10.72 -8.22
N ARG A 149 -3.08 -10.11 -9.41
CA ARG A 149 -4.01 -10.46 -10.47
C ARG A 149 -3.84 -11.93 -10.87
N ASP A 150 -2.64 -12.38 -11.15
CA ASP A 150 -2.33 -13.74 -11.59
C ASP A 150 -2.65 -14.77 -10.51
N THR A 151 -2.29 -14.47 -9.26
CA THR A 151 -2.61 -15.31 -8.10
C THR A 151 -4.12 -15.50 -7.94
N LEU A 152 -4.91 -14.43 -8.09
CA LEU A 152 -6.36 -14.53 -7.97
C LEU A 152 -6.99 -15.16 -9.22
N ALA A 153 -6.50 -14.85 -10.41
CA ALA A 153 -6.96 -15.43 -11.68
C ALA A 153 -6.75 -16.94 -11.73
N ALA A 154 -5.66 -17.46 -11.18
CA ALA A 154 -5.38 -18.89 -11.08
C ALA A 154 -6.44 -19.66 -10.25
N THR A 155 -7.19 -18.96 -9.39
CA THR A 155 -8.32 -19.57 -8.64
C THR A 155 -9.62 -19.67 -9.46
N GLY A 156 -9.68 -19.08 -10.65
CA GLY A 156 -10.85 -19.08 -11.53
C GLY A 156 -11.98 -18.15 -11.08
N VAL A 157 -11.72 -17.18 -10.18
CA VAL A 157 -12.74 -16.23 -9.70
C VAL A 157 -12.73 -14.91 -10.47
N VAL A 158 -11.64 -14.57 -11.16
CA VAL A 158 -11.53 -13.35 -11.97
C VAL A 158 -12.13 -13.58 -13.36
N PRO A 159 -13.10 -12.79 -13.80
CA PRO A 159 -13.67 -12.91 -15.15
C PRO A 159 -12.65 -12.45 -16.20
N ARG A 160 -12.58 -13.18 -17.31
CA ARG A 160 -11.66 -12.83 -18.41
C ARG A 160 -12.07 -11.51 -19.08
N GLY A 161 -11.08 -10.65 -19.33
CA GLY A 161 -11.26 -9.40 -20.08
C GLY A 161 -11.94 -8.27 -19.31
N ARG A 162 -12.07 -8.40 -17.98
CA ARG A 162 -12.57 -7.34 -17.09
C ARG A 162 -11.53 -6.93 -16.04
N ASP A 163 -10.36 -7.51 -16.09
CA ASP A 163 -9.26 -7.19 -15.19
C ASP A 163 -8.37 -6.09 -15.81
N VAL A 164 -8.08 -5.07 -15.02
CA VAL A 164 -7.14 -4.00 -15.33
C VAL A 164 -6.06 -3.99 -14.25
N VAL A 165 -4.80 -4.04 -14.66
CA VAL A 165 -3.67 -3.95 -13.75
C VAL A 165 -3.17 -2.51 -13.75
N LEU A 166 -3.34 -1.84 -12.62
CA LEU A 166 -2.82 -0.50 -12.39
C LEU A 166 -1.43 -0.58 -11.74
N HIS A 167 -0.69 0.49 -11.84
CA HIS A 167 0.59 0.65 -11.15
C HIS A 167 0.36 1.19 -9.71
N GLY A 168 -0.32 0.38 -8.86
CA GLY A 168 -0.71 0.77 -7.51
C GLY A 168 -1.69 1.94 -7.47
N ALA A 169 -1.54 2.79 -6.46
CA ALA A 169 -2.19 4.09 -6.39
C ALA A 169 -1.44 5.18 -7.17
N GLY A 170 -0.25 4.87 -7.65
CA GLY A 170 0.72 5.83 -8.12
C GLY A 170 1.28 6.72 -7.00
N VAL A 171 2.33 7.47 -7.29
CA VAL A 171 2.90 8.47 -6.39
C VAL A 171 2.82 9.86 -7.01
N ASN A 172 2.47 10.87 -6.21
CA ASN A 172 2.48 12.24 -6.65
C ASN A 172 3.91 12.79 -6.59
N LEU A 173 4.53 13.00 -7.75
CA LEU A 173 5.90 13.47 -7.87
C LEU A 173 6.08 14.93 -7.39
N GLU A 174 5.00 15.72 -7.32
CA GLU A 174 5.03 17.08 -6.76
C GLU A 174 5.02 17.04 -5.22
N ASP A 175 4.33 16.07 -4.63
CA ASP A 175 4.32 15.81 -3.17
C ASP A 175 5.66 15.21 -2.70
N TYR A 176 6.30 14.38 -3.53
CA TYR A 176 7.58 13.69 -3.28
C TYR A 176 8.60 14.00 -4.37
N PRO A 177 9.08 15.26 -4.48
CA PRO A 177 10.08 15.62 -5.49
C PRO A 177 11.42 14.96 -5.17
N CYS A 178 12.22 14.69 -6.20
CA CYS A 178 13.59 14.20 -6.04
C CYS A 178 14.39 15.12 -5.12
N GLN A 179 14.92 14.59 -4.04
CA GLN A 179 15.73 15.31 -3.07
C GLN A 179 17.22 15.10 -3.32
N PRO A 180 18.08 16.06 -3.03
CA PRO A 180 19.51 15.84 -3.04
C PRO A 180 19.88 14.59 -2.24
N TYR A 181 20.81 13.78 -2.77
CA TYR A 181 21.26 12.60 -2.04
C TYR A 181 22.08 13.05 -0.81
N PRO A 182 21.98 12.37 0.35
CA PRO A 182 22.75 12.71 1.54
C PRO A 182 24.24 12.77 1.25
N GLN A 183 24.92 13.67 1.97
CA GLN A 183 26.37 13.79 1.85
C GLN A 183 27.08 12.60 2.52
N GLU A 184 28.38 12.46 2.22
CA GLU A 184 29.23 11.40 2.81
C GLU A 184 29.19 11.43 4.34
N GLY A 185 29.29 10.23 4.92
CA GLY A 185 29.26 10.03 6.37
C GLY A 185 28.58 8.71 6.74
N THR A 186 27.91 8.72 7.87
CA THR A 186 27.13 7.59 8.37
C THR A 186 25.99 7.27 7.42
N VAL A 187 25.86 6.01 6.97
CA VAL A 187 24.79 5.55 6.09
C VAL A 187 23.52 5.28 6.90
N ARG A 188 22.43 5.93 6.51
CA ARG A 188 21.14 5.87 7.20
C ARG A 188 20.18 4.99 6.44
N PHE A 189 19.86 3.84 7.01
CA PHE A 189 18.79 2.97 6.54
C PHE A 189 17.48 3.37 7.21
N LEU A 190 16.43 3.55 6.42
CA LEU A 190 15.11 3.95 6.89
C LEU A 190 14.09 2.83 6.63
N PHE A 191 13.38 2.42 7.67
CA PHE A 191 12.16 1.62 7.57
C PHE A 191 10.95 2.50 7.87
N VAL A 192 9.93 2.39 7.02
CA VAL A 192 8.64 3.06 7.21
C VAL A 192 7.52 2.04 7.12
N GLY A 193 6.73 1.94 8.16
CA GLY A 193 5.61 0.99 8.18
C GLY A 193 5.16 0.63 9.59
N ARG A 194 4.08 -0.12 9.67
CA ARG A 194 3.65 -0.69 10.95
C ARG A 194 4.68 -1.67 11.47
N VAL A 195 5.07 -1.55 12.73
CA VAL A 195 6.00 -2.47 13.35
C VAL A 195 5.25 -3.75 13.71
N MET A 196 5.32 -4.73 12.82
CA MET A 196 4.63 -6.03 12.90
C MET A 196 5.38 -7.09 12.08
N HIS A 197 5.15 -8.35 12.44
CA HIS A 197 5.81 -9.51 11.82
C HIS A 197 5.72 -9.54 10.28
N GLU A 198 4.53 -9.29 9.73
CA GLU A 198 4.29 -9.34 8.29
C GLU A 198 5.05 -8.26 7.49
N LYS A 199 5.61 -7.24 8.18
CA LYS A 199 6.48 -6.23 7.58
C LYS A 199 7.97 -6.61 7.60
N GLY A 200 8.30 -7.82 8.07
CA GLY A 200 9.67 -8.34 8.09
C GLY A 200 10.58 -7.64 9.09
N VAL A 201 9.99 -7.10 10.17
CA VAL A 201 10.78 -6.35 11.17
C VAL A 201 11.74 -7.26 11.95
N ASP A 202 11.44 -8.54 12.05
CA ASP A 202 12.33 -9.51 12.73
C ASP A 202 13.64 -9.67 11.95
N GLU A 203 13.55 -9.81 10.63
CA GLU A 203 14.71 -9.86 9.73
C GLU A 203 15.47 -8.54 9.71
N LEU A 204 14.75 -7.42 9.70
CA LEU A 204 15.35 -6.09 9.74
C LEU A 204 16.16 -5.89 11.02
N PHE A 205 15.60 -6.22 12.18
CA PHE A 205 16.28 -6.03 13.46
C PHE A 205 17.46 -6.98 13.62
N ALA A 206 17.34 -8.23 13.15
CA ALA A 206 18.47 -9.16 13.13
C ALA A 206 19.62 -8.66 12.25
N ALA A 207 19.29 -8.18 11.04
CA ALA A 207 20.28 -7.62 10.12
C ALA A 207 20.88 -6.31 10.66
N ALA A 208 20.07 -5.42 11.26
CA ALA A 208 20.55 -4.17 11.88
C ALA A 208 21.54 -4.41 13.02
N ARG A 209 21.26 -5.38 13.91
CA ARG A 209 22.22 -5.77 14.98
C ARG A 209 23.57 -6.19 14.38
N ARG A 210 23.55 -7.02 13.36
CA ARG A 210 24.80 -7.49 12.70
C ARG A 210 25.52 -6.34 12.00
N MET A 211 24.81 -5.44 11.33
CA MET A 211 25.41 -4.26 10.70
C MET A 211 26.07 -3.36 11.75
N LYS A 212 25.40 -3.08 12.86
CA LYS A 212 25.98 -2.30 13.98
C LYS A 212 27.19 -2.96 14.60
N GLN A 213 27.17 -4.28 14.77
CA GLN A 213 28.33 -5.03 15.28
C GLN A 213 29.54 -4.94 14.35
N THR A 214 29.32 -4.91 13.02
CA THR A 214 30.37 -4.91 12.02
C THR A 214 30.91 -3.50 11.72
N TYR A 215 30.00 -2.52 11.61
CA TYR A 215 30.31 -1.19 11.08
C TYR A 215 30.17 -0.05 12.11
N GLY A 216 29.70 -0.34 13.32
CA GLY A 216 29.60 0.63 14.43
C GLY A 216 28.79 1.86 14.04
N ASP A 217 29.41 3.04 14.21
CA ASP A 217 28.77 4.33 13.89
C ASP A 217 28.77 4.66 12.39
N GLY A 218 29.34 3.80 11.55
CA GLY A 218 29.24 3.91 10.09
C GLY A 218 27.83 3.69 9.53
N VAL A 219 26.92 3.14 10.34
CA VAL A 219 25.54 2.89 9.94
C VAL A 219 24.54 3.33 11.02
N GLU A 220 23.37 3.78 10.60
CA GLU A 220 22.21 4.09 11.44
C GLU A 220 20.96 3.44 10.89
N PHE A 221 20.04 3.05 11.78
CA PHE A 221 18.74 2.47 11.42
C PHE A 221 17.64 3.33 12.03
N HIS A 222 16.80 3.90 11.18
CA HIS A 222 15.68 4.74 11.54
C HIS A 222 14.38 3.99 11.30
N ILE A 223 13.53 3.89 12.32
CA ILE A 223 12.25 3.18 12.26
C ILE A 223 11.12 4.16 12.47
N VAL A 224 10.20 4.26 11.49
CA VAL A 224 9.03 5.14 11.53
C VAL A 224 7.76 4.32 11.39
N GLY A 225 6.83 4.46 12.33
CA GLY A 225 5.51 3.82 12.27
C GLY A 225 4.96 3.44 13.64
N SER A 226 3.71 3.00 13.65
CA SER A 226 3.04 2.55 14.88
C SER A 226 3.23 1.05 15.10
N PHE A 227 3.11 0.63 16.35
CA PHE A 227 3.05 -0.80 16.69
C PHE A 227 1.66 -1.36 16.41
N GLU A 228 1.63 -2.58 15.87
CA GLU A 228 0.39 -3.37 15.77
C GLU A 228 0.44 -4.69 16.56
N GLU A 229 1.62 -5.09 17.02
CA GLU A 229 1.88 -6.30 17.79
C GLU A 229 2.78 -5.96 18.99
N GLY A 230 3.13 -6.93 19.81
CA GLY A 230 3.90 -6.76 21.04
C GLY A 230 5.39 -6.41 20.85
N TYR A 231 5.74 -5.62 19.84
CA TYR A 231 7.13 -5.27 19.51
C TYR A 231 7.74 -4.15 20.39
N LYS A 232 6.92 -3.48 21.21
CA LYS A 232 7.43 -2.37 22.01
C LYS A 232 8.62 -2.74 22.92
N PRO A 233 8.60 -3.85 23.68
CA PRO A 233 9.74 -4.21 24.52
C PRO A 233 11.03 -4.46 23.72
N LEU A 234 10.93 -5.08 22.55
CA LEU A 234 12.07 -5.30 21.65
C LEU A 234 12.59 -3.98 21.08
N MET A 235 11.70 -3.06 20.72
CA MET A 235 12.08 -1.74 20.22
C MET A 235 12.81 -0.94 21.31
N ASP A 236 12.28 -0.93 22.53
CA ASP A 236 12.90 -0.24 23.67
C ASP A 236 14.33 -0.78 23.94
N GLU A 237 14.53 -2.10 23.82
CA GLU A 237 15.86 -2.73 23.95
C GLU A 237 16.79 -2.32 22.79
N LEU A 238 16.30 -2.31 21.55
CA LEU A 238 17.10 -1.93 20.38
C LEU A 238 17.51 -0.45 20.42
N GLU A 239 16.66 0.43 20.95
CA GLU A 239 17.02 1.82 21.17
C GLU A 239 18.04 1.99 22.29
N GLN A 240 17.85 1.34 23.43
CA GLN A 240 18.79 1.38 24.56
C GLN A 240 20.18 0.89 24.18
N THR A 241 20.25 -0.10 23.29
CA THR A 241 21.53 -0.64 22.79
C THR A 241 22.09 0.12 21.60
N GLY A 242 21.40 1.18 21.13
CA GLY A 242 21.84 2.02 20.01
C GLY A 242 21.77 1.34 18.64
N VAL A 243 21.03 0.23 18.53
CA VAL A 243 20.86 -0.49 17.25
C VAL A 243 19.95 0.27 16.31
N VAL A 244 18.85 0.84 16.83
CA VAL A 244 17.89 1.61 16.05
C VAL A 244 17.58 2.96 16.69
N LYS A 245 17.00 3.87 15.91
CA LYS A 245 16.36 5.11 16.35
C LYS A 245 14.88 5.03 15.99
N TYR A 246 14.00 4.93 16.97
CA TYR A 246 12.57 4.85 16.75
C TYR A 246 11.92 6.24 16.81
N HIS A 247 11.12 6.58 15.83
CA HIS A 247 10.51 7.91 15.68
C HIS A 247 8.98 7.92 15.90
N GLY A 248 8.40 6.77 16.24
CA GLY A 248 6.94 6.67 16.34
C GLY A 248 6.24 6.84 15.00
N TYR A 249 4.92 7.04 15.05
CA TYR A 249 4.14 7.36 13.87
C TYR A 249 4.39 8.82 13.45
N GLN A 250 4.64 9.03 12.18
CA GLN A 250 4.81 10.35 11.57
C GLN A 250 3.86 10.49 10.38
N SER A 251 3.23 11.65 10.27
CA SER A 251 2.32 11.99 9.16
C SER A 251 3.05 12.67 8.00
N ASP A 252 4.17 13.33 8.25
CA ASP A 252 5.04 13.93 7.22
C ASP A 252 6.31 13.11 7.10
N MET A 253 6.45 12.44 5.95
CA MET A 253 7.57 11.56 5.65
C MET A 253 8.70 12.24 4.88
N LYS A 254 8.49 13.45 4.37
CA LYS A 254 9.44 14.14 3.48
C LYS A 254 10.82 14.32 4.11
N HIS A 255 10.84 14.73 5.38
CA HIS A 255 12.09 14.88 6.12
C HIS A 255 12.84 13.55 6.28
N PHE A 256 12.13 12.46 6.56
CA PHE A 256 12.72 11.13 6.74
C PHE A 256 13.28 10.58 5.43
N TYR A 257 12.54 10.73 4.33
CA TYR A 257 13.09 10.38 3.02
C TYR A 257 14.30 11.24 2.65
N ALA A 258 14.26 12.55 2.92
CA ALA A 258 15.38 13.44 2.61
C ALA A 258 16.68 13.06 3.34
N MET A 259 16.59 12.60 4.59
CA MET A 259 17.75 12.22 5.39
C MET A 259 18.29 10.82 5.12
N ALA A 260 17.46 9.92 4.56
CA ALA A 260 17.82 8.52 4.36
C ALA A 260 18.78 8.33 3.18
N ASP A 261 19.74 7.42 3.33
CA ASP A 261 20.58 6.95 2.23
C ASP A 261 19.91 5.80 1.47
N CYS A 262 19.11 4.98 2.15
CA CYS A 262 18.39 3.85 1.57
C CYS A 262 17.14 3.55 2.37
N VAL A 263 16.05 3.18 1.70
CA VAL A 263 14.83 2.69 2.35
C VAL A 263 14.78 1.17 2.28
N VAL A 264 14.51 0.55 3.43
CA VAL A 264 14.50 -0.92 3.60
C VAL A 264 13.10 -1.35 4.02
N LEU A 265 12.45 -2.19 3.19
CA LEU A 265 11.12 -2.71 3.48
C LEU A 265 11.05 -4.22 3.17
N PRO A 266 11.36 -5.11 4.12
CA PRO A 266 11.40 -6.55 3.90
C PRO A 266 10.03 -7.22 4.11
N SER A 267 8.94 -6.59 3.65
CA SER A 267 7.56 -7.07 3.82
C SER A 267 7.35 -8.46 3.22
N TYR A 268 6.46 -9.24 3.83
CA TYR A 268 6.06 -10.54 3.28
C TYR A 268 4.93 -10.44 2.25
N HIS A 269 4.11 -9.39 2.36
CA HIS A 269 2.93 -9.20 1.51
C HIS A 269 2.66 -7.70 1.33
N GLU A 270 2.41 -7.29 0.08
CA GLU A 270 1.96 -5.94 -0.26
C GLU A 270 0.93 -5.96 -1.40
N GLY A 271 0.07 -4.95 -1.44
CA GLY A 271 -0.69 -4.62 -2.64
C GLY A 271 0.22 -3.93 -3.65
N MET A 272 0.44 -2.64 -3.45
CA MET A 272 1.58 -1.89 -3.95
C MET A 272 2.09 -1.04 -2.79
N SER A 273 3.39 -1.10 -2.52
CA SER A 273 3.96 -0.39 -1.38
C SER A 273 4.14 1.09 -1.70
N ASN A 274 3.21 1.93 -1.19
CA ASN A 274 3.32 3.38 -1.34
C ASN A 274 4.62 3.93 -0.71
N VAL A 275 5.08 3.35 0.40
CA VAL A 275 6.35 3.71 1.03
C VAL A 275 7.53 3.57 0.05
N LEU A 276 7.57 2.51 -0.73
CA LEU A 276 8.62 2.31 -1.74
C LEU A 276 8.48 3.33 -2.88
N LEU A 277 7.25 3.60 -3.33
CA LEU A 277 7.01 4.60 -4.37
C LEU A 277 7.42 6.01 -3.91
N GLU A 278 7.05 6.41 -2.70
CA GLU A 278 7.38 7.71 -2.11
C GLU A 278 8.88 7.88 -1.90
N ALA A 279 9.54 6.85 -1.35
CA ALA A 279 10.98 6.84 -1.13
C ALA A 279 11.75 6.96 -2.44
N ALA A 280 11.37 6.16 -3.44
CA ALA A 280 12.00 6.17 -4.76
C ALA A 280 11.74 7.49 -5.50
N ALA A 281 10.51 8.03 -5.45
CA ALA A 281 10.19 9.36 -5.99
C ALA A 281 11.06 10.45 -5.34
N SER A 282 11.36 10.31 -4.03
CA SER A 282 12.28 11.19 -3.33
C SER A 282 13.76 10.95 -3.65
N GLY A 283 14.10 10.08 -4.60
CA GLY A 283 15.47 9.78 -5.02
C GLY A 283 16.22 8.86 -4.05
N ARG A 284 15.53 7.93 -3.38
CA ARG A 284 16.16 6.98 -2.44
C ARG A 284 16.24 5.59 -3.05
N PRO A 285 17.43 4.97 -3.02
CA PRO A 285 17.58 3.55 -3.33
C PRO A 285 16.73 2.69 -2.42
N LEU A 286 16.30 1.54 -2.93
CA LEU A 286 15.41 0.64 -2.21
C LEU A 286 16.08 -0.71 -1.96
N ILE A 287 15.88 -1.28 -0.77
CA ILE A 287 16.13 -2.69 -0.47
C ILE A 287 14.81 -3.28 0.01
N THR A 288 14.27 -4.24 -0.73
CA THR A 288 12.95 -4.78 -0.43
C THR A 288 12.83 -6.25 -0.81
N SER A 289 11.74 -6.87 -0.38
CA SER A 289 11.46 -8.27 -0.68
C SER A 289 11.11 -8.47 -2.16
N ASP A 290 11.53 -9.62 -2.71
CA ASP A 290 11.16 -10.05 -4.06
C ASP A 290 9.76 -10.67 -4.08
N ILE A 291 8.75 -9.82 -3.84
CA ILE A 291 7.33 -10.16 -3.85
C ILE A 291 6.53 -9.20 -4.72
N PRO A 292 5.31 -9.61 -5.19
CA PRO A 292 4.38 -8.68 -5.81
C PRO A 292 4.05 -7.49 -4.89
N GLY A 293 4.04 -6.28 -5.47
CA GLY A 293 3.80 -5.04 -4.73
C GLY A 293 5.05 -4.40 -4.11
N CYS A 294 6.19 -5.10 -4.15
CA CYS A 294 7.50 -4.57 -3.78
C CYS A 294 8.46 -4.55 -4.97
N ARG A 295 8.59 -5.70 -5.66
CA ARG A 295 9.56 -5.85 -6.76
C ARG A 295 9.36 -4.88 -7.90
N GLU A 296 8.13 -4.48 -8.16
CA GLU A 296 7.77 -3.54 -9.22
C GLU A 296 8.33 -2.13 -8.99
N ALA A 297 8.58 -1.76 -7.73
CA ALA A 297 9.21 -0.48 -7.38
C ALA A 297 10.73 -0.44 -7.64
N VAL A 298 11.35 -1.58 -7.95
CA VAL A 298 12.81 -1.71 -8.05
C VAL A 298 13.22 -2.21 -9.43
N GLU A 299 14.20 -1.55 -10.04
CA GLU A 299 14.99 -2.09 -11.14
C GLU A 299 16.25 -2.73 -10.52
N PRO A 300 16.31 -4.09 -10.43
CA PRO A 300 17.33 -4.75 -9.60
C PRO A 300 18.77 -4.43 -10.04
N GLY A 301 19.61 -4.06 -9.10
CA GLY A 301 21.00 -3.66 -9.30
C GLY A 301 21.20 -2.26 -9.88
N VAL A 302 20.11 -1.58 -10.31
CA VAL A 302 20.14 -0.22 -10.90
C VAL A 302 19.54 0.78 -9.93
N SER A 303 18.32 0.55 -9.43
CA SER A 303 17.62 1.44 -8.49
C SER A 303 17.56 0.90 -7.07
N GLY A 304 18.01 -0.34 -6.83
CA GLY A 304 17.99 -0.99 -5.53
C GLY A 304 18.26 -2.49 -5.60
N TYR A 305 17.97 -3.18 -4.51
CA TYR A 305 18.17 -4.62 -4.38
C TYR A 305 16.89 -5.33 -3.93
N LEU A 306 16.71 -6.54 -4.43
CA LEU A 306 15.66 -7.46 -4.01
C LEU A 306 16.26 -8.58 -3.15
N CYS A 307 15.56 -8.98 -2.10
CA CYS A 307 15.94 -10.11 -1.26
C CYS A 307 14.75 -11.07 -1.05
N PRO A 308 14.99 -12.36 -0.78
CA PRO A 308 13.95 -13.27 -0.35
C PRO A 308 13.27 -12.79 0.94
N THR A 309 11.99 -13.09 1.10
CA THR A 309 11.29 -12.87 2.38
C THR A 309 11.78 -13.83 3.45
N ARG A 310 11.70 -13.42 4.71
CA ARG A 310 12.03 -14.26 5.87
C ARG A 310 13.48 -14.76 5.86
N ASP A 311 14.38 -13.95 5.31
CA ASP A 311 15.80 -14.25 5.21
C ASP A 311 16.63 -13.04 5.68
N ALA A 312 16.97 -13.05 6.96
CA ALA A 312 17.79 -12.00 7.57
C ALA A 312 19.23 -11.98 7.03
N ASP A 313 19.76 -13.12 6.56
CA ASP A 313 21.10 -13.20 5.98
C ASP A 313 21.13 -12.54 4.59
N ALA A 314 20.12 -12.80 3.75
CA ALA A 314 19.99 -12.16 2.45
C ALA A 314 19.77 -10.64 2.60
N LEU A 315 18.93 -10.22 3.57
CA LEU A 315 18.70 -8.81 3.85
C LEU A 315 20.00 -8.12 4.31
N TYR A 316 20.73 -8.73 5.25
CA TYR A 316 22.06 -8.25 5.67
C TYR A 316 23.02 -8.13 4.48
N ALA A 317 23.07 -9.14 3.62
CA ALA A 317 23.96 -9.13 2.45
C ALA A 317 23.62 -7.99 1.48
N ALA A 318 22.34 -7.73 1.24
CA ALA A 318 21.89 -6.62 0.38
C ALA A 318 22.25 -5.25 1.01
N MET A 319 22.03 -5.07 2.31
CA MET A 319 22.42 -3.84 3.01
C MET A 319 23.93 -3.62 3.03
N ARG A 320 24.71 -4.69 3.23
CA ARG A 320 26.17 -4.65 3.16
C ARG A 320 26.63 -4.27 1.76
N GLN A 321 26.10 -4.90 0.71
CA GLN A 321 26.41 -4.60 -0.67
C GLN A 321 26.16 -3.13 -1.00
N PHE A 322 25.04 -2.59 -0.52
CA PHE A 322 24.73 -1.15 -0.67
C PHE A 322 25.72 -0.25 0.07
N LEU A 323 26.04 -0.57 1.33
CA LEU A 323 26.98 0.19 2.14
C LEU A 323 28.39 0.24 1.51
N GLU A 324 28.83 -0.87 0.92
CA GLU A 324 30.16 -1.01 0.30
C GLU A 324 30.27 -0.25 -1.06
N LEU A 325 29.15 0.22 -1.63
CA LEU A 325 29.19 1.07 -2.83
C LEU A 325 29.85 2.43 -2.55
N PRO A 326 30.64 2.96 -3.47
CA PRO A 326 31.11 4.36 -3.40
C PRO A 326 29.91 5.32 -3.31
N PRO A 327 30.04 6.46 -2.56
CA PRO A 327 28.95 7.44 -2.40
C PRO A 327 28.33 7.89 -3.73
N ALA A 328 29.14 8.11 -4.75
CA ALA A 328 28.66 8.49 -6.08
C ALA A 328 27.76 7.42 -6.74
N GLN A 329 28.04 6.12 -6.49
CA GLN A 329 27.21 5.04 -7.02
C GLN A 329 25.88 4.93 -6.23
N ARG A 330 25.91 5.13 -4.92
CA ARG A 330 24.68 5.19 -4.10
C ARG A 330 23.78 6.35 -4.56
N ALA A 331 24.35 7.51 -4.82
CA ALA A 331 23.64 8.68 -5.36
C ALA A 331 23.05 8.40 -6.76
N ALA A 332 23.83 7.76 -7.65
CA ALA A 332 23.35 7.36 -8.97
C ALA A 332 22.21 6.35 -8.91
N MET A 333 22.28 5.39 -7.96
CA MET A 333 21.18 4.44 -7.69
C MET A 333 19.91 5.15 -7.22
N GLY A 334 20.04 6.21 -6.39
CA GLY A 334 18.92 7.04 -5.97
C GLY A 334 18.28 7.82 -7.13
N ALA A 335 19.08 8.38 -8.03
CA ALA A 335 18.57 9.04 -9.24
C ALA A 335 17.85 8.03 -10.15
N ALA A 336 18.42 6.85 -10.36
CA ALA A 336 17.78 5.78 -11.12
C ALA A 336 16.46 5.31 -10.49
N SER A 337 16.39 5.28 -9.17
CA SER A 337 15.16 4.96 -8.42
C SER A 337 14.05 5.98 -8.71
N HIS A 338 14.36 7.28 -8.66
CA HIS A 338 13.44 8.34 -9.04
C HIS A 338 12.96 8.20 -10.49
N ASP A 339 13.89 8.02 -11.43
CA ASP A 339 13.57 7.92 -12.87
C ASP A 339 12.68 6.71 -13.17
N TRP A 340 12.92 5.59 -12.48
CA TRP A 340 12.09 4.38 -12.60
C TRP A 340 10.65 4.64 -12.17
N ILE A 341 10.48 5.26 -11.01
CA ILE A 341 9.14 5.55 -10.47
C ILE A 341 8.44 6.64 -11.28
N ALA A 342 9.13 7.68 -11.68
CA ALA A 342 8.55 8.74 -12.50
C ALA A 342 8.01 8.23 -13.84
N ARG A 343 8.68 7.26 -14.46
CA ARG A 343 8.22 6.65 -15.72
C ARG A 343 7.07 5.68 -15.56
N ASN A 344 7.02 4.93 -14.46
CA ASN A 344 6.14 3.78 -14.34
C ASN A 344 4.98 3.98 -13.35
N PHE A 345 5.10 4.91 -12.38
CA PHE A 345 4.18 5.03 -11.24
C PHE A 345 3.68 6.45 -11.01
N ASP A 346 3.76 7.34 -12.02
CA ASP A 346 3.20 8.68 -11.90
C ASP A 346 1.69 8.60 -11.64
N LYS A 347 1.27 9.20 -10.52
CA LYS A 347 -0.12 9.22 -10.10
C LYS A 347 -1.07 9.82 -11.16
N LYS A 348 -0.61 10.82 -11.90
CA LYS A 348 -1.42 11.44 -12.97
C LYS A 348 -1.78 10.40 -14.05
N ALA A 349 -0.82 9.56 -14.45
CA ALA A 349 -1.05 8.50 -15.41
C ALA A 349 -2.00 7.41 -14.86
N VAL A 350 -1.77 6.95 -13.63
CA VAL A 350 -2.62 5.95 -12.96
C VAL A 350 -4.06 6.44 -12.79
N VAL A 351 -4.25 7.71 -12.41
CA VAL A 351 -5.56 8.33 -12.28
C VAL A 351 -6.26 8.40 -13.63
N ALA A 352 -5.55 8.86 -14.69
CA ALA A 352 -6.13 8.95 -16.03
C ALA A 352 -6.56 7.58 -16.56
N GLU A 353 -5.72 6.54 -16.38
CA GLU A 353 -6.06 5.17 -16.76
C GLU A 353 -7.28 4.64 -15.99
N THR A 354 -7.35 4.90 -14.68
CA THR A 354 -8.49 4.50 -13.85
C THR A 354 -9.78 5.17 -14.30
N VAL A 355 -9.74 6.50 -14.56
CA VAL A 355 -10.90 7.25 -15.05
C VAL A 355 -11.37 6.73 -16.41
N ALA A 356 -10.43 6.51 -17.35
CA ALA A 356 -10.75 5.98 -18.69
C ALA A 356 -11.36 4.57 -18.67
N ALA A 357 -11.01 3.74 -17.68
CA ALA A 357 -11.59 2.41 -17.53
C ALA A 357 -12.98 2.43 -16.85
N LEU A 358 -13.36 3.54 -16.21
CA LEU A 358 -14.63 3.69 -15.49
C LEU A 358 -15.69 4.46 -16.28
N LEU A 359 -15.29 5.37 -17.16
CA LEU A 359 -16.14 6.30 -17.91
C LEU A 359 -16.06 6.08 -19.41
#